data_80ab631e9fc0701956fb63e4a9594285
#
_entry.id   80ab631e9fc0701956fb63e4a9594285
#
_cell.length_a   1.000
_cell.length_b   1.000
_cell.length_c   1.000
_cell.angle_alpha   90.00
_cell.angle_beta   90.00
_cell.angle_gamma   90.00
#
_symmetry.space_group_name_H-M   'P 1'
#
loop_
_entity.id
_entity.type
_entity.pdbx_description
1 polymer ?
#
loop_
_entity_poly.entity_id
_entity_poly.type
_entity_poly.pdbx_seq_one_letter_code
_entity_poly.pdbx_strand_id
1 'polypeptide(L)'
;MYFISIMLLVVSSIFAMYAQFKVKHTFAAYKNIGVKNSVTGAMAARKVLEANGLSGIDVQQIGGTLSDHYDPRSKVISLSGDVYAGTSISSVSVAAHEVGHAIQHNQRYPMLEFRNAFVPLVNLVAGAVWPLTIIAILLMYNFQSELGNMFLNMAAIGMTAVLIFHLVTLPVEIDASKRALKQLEISGLMQGEELAGAKRVLSAAALTYIAALATSIANLVRILALRDNR
;
A
#
# COMPACT_ATOMS: atom_id res chain seq x y z
N MET A 1 16.63 -4.21 -26.25
CA MET A 1 16.24 -4.21 -24.83
C MET A 1 15.59 -2.89 -24.39
N TYR A 2 16.17 -1.73 -24.70
CA TYR A 2 15.71 -0.41 -24.23
C TYR A 2 14.26 -0.08 -24.63
N PHE A 3 13.86 -0.30 -25.89
CA PHE A 3 12.46 -0.06 -26.34
C PHE A 3 11.44 -0.89 -25.55
N ILE A 4 11.74 -2.17 -25.29
CA ILE A 4 10.87 -3.05 -24.51
C ILE A 4 10.72 -2.53 -23.06
N SER A 5 11.80 -2.05 -22.46
CA SER A 5 11.75 -1.51 -21.08
C SER A 5 10.90 -0.23 -20.99
N ILE A 6 10.91 0.62 -22.00
CA ILE A 6 10.00 1.79 -22.05
C ILE A 6 8.56 1.34 -22.20
N MET A 7 8.26 0.37 -23.06
CA MET A 7 6.90 -0.16 -23.22
C MET A 7 6.38 -0.77 -21.91
N LEU A 8 7.20 -1.53 -21.19
CA LEU A 8 6.85 -2.07 -19.87
C LEU A 8 6.54 -0.96 -18.85
N LEU A 9 7.33 0.12 -18.88
CA LEU A 9 7.10 1.26 -18.00
C LEU A 9 5.77 1.97 -18.33
N VAL A 10 5.47 2.18 -19.59
CA VAL A 10 4.20 2.79 -20.03
C VAL A 10 3.02 1.90 -19.60
N VAL A 11 3.06 0.60 -19.87
CA VAL A 11 2.01 -0.35 -19.49
C VAL A 11 1.81 -0.38 -17.97
N SER A 12 2.90 -0.46 -17.19
CA SER A 12 2.81 -0.46 -15.72
C SER A 12 2.27 0.87 -15.17
N SER A 13 2.60 2.00 -15.80
CA SER A 13 2.08 3.32 -15.42
C SER A 13 0.58 3.44 -15.70
N ILE A 14 0.11 2.95 -16.86
CA ILE A 14 -1.33 2.89 -17.18
C ILE A 14 -2.05 2.00 -16.17
N PHE A 15 -1.47 0.86 -15.83
CA PHE A 15 -2.03 -0.04 -14.81
C PHE A 15 -2.09 0.62 -13.43
N ALA A 16 -1.06 1.39 -13.04
CA ALA A 16 -1.08 2.14 -11.79
C ALA A 16 -2.17 3.22 -11.77
N MET A 17 -2.37 3.94 -12.85
CA MET A 17 -3.49 4.90 -12.99
C MET A 17 -4.86 4.21 -12.90
N TYR A 18 -5.02 3.06 -13.57
CA TYR A 18 -6.24 2.25 -13.47
C TYR A 18 -6.49 1.79 -12.04
N ALA A 19 -5.48 1.28 -11.33
CA ALA A 19 -5.61 0.84 -9.95
C ALA A 19 -6.04 1.99 -9.02
N GLN A 20 -5.44 3.17 -9.17
CA GLN A 20 -5.81 4.37 -8.42
C GLN A 20 -7.26 4.81 -8.70
N PHE A 21 -7.67 4.82 -9.98
CA PHE A 21 -9.04 5.12 -10.36
C PHE A 21 -10.00 4.10 -9.76
N LYS A 22 -9.67 2.80 -9.83
CA LYS A 22 -10.50 1.71 -9.31
C LYS A 22 -10.74 1.83 -7.81
N VAL A 23 -9.70 2.16 -7.03
CA VAL A 23 -9.84 2.38 -5.57
C VAL A 23 -10.80 3.53 -5.29
N LYS A 24 -10.54 4.70 -5.88
CA LYS A 24 -11.36 5.90 -5.66
C LYS A 24 -12.82 5.66 -6.06
N HIS A 25 -13.04 5.07 -7.22
CA HIS A 25 -14.37 4.76 -7.73
C HIS A 25 -15.10 3.75 -6.85
N THR A 26 -14.42 2.66 -6.45
CA THR A 26 -15.02 1.63 -5.59
C THR A 26 -15.33 2.20 -4.21
N PHE A 27 -14.40 2.95 -3.61
CA PHE A 27 -14.64 3.63 -2.33
C PHE A 27 -15.87 4.55 -2.41
N ALA A 28 -15.95 5.40 -3.44
CA ALA A 28 -17.08 6.32 -3.63
C ALA A 28 -18.42 5.60 -3.84
N ALA A 29 -18.43 4.50 -4.59
CA ALA A 29 -19.64 3.70 -4.80
C ALA A 29 -20.18 3.11 -3.51
N TYR A 30 -19.31 2.53 -2.68
CA TYR A 30 -19.69 1.92 -1.40
C TYR A 30 -19.77 2.92 -0.22
N LYS A 31 -19.32 4.15 -0.40
CA LYS A 31 -19.51 5.25 0.55
C LYS A 31 -21.00 5.63 0.70
N ASN A 32 -21.81 5.41 -0.32
CA ASN A 32 -23.22 5.72 -0.33
C ASN A 32 -24.12 4.57 0.13
N ILE A 33 -23.54 3.40 0.46
CA ILE A 33 -24.26 2.22 0.91
C ILE A 33 -23.98 2.04 2.41
N GLY A 34 -25.00 2.35 3.24
CA GLY A 34 -24.89 2.21 4.69
C GLY A 34 -24.87 0.76 5.14
N VAL A 35 -24.20 0.48 6.26
CA VAL A 35 -24.28 -0.82 6.93
C VAL A 35 -25.58 -0.89 7.75
N LYS A 36 -26.21 -2.05 7.82
CA LYS A 36 -27.50 -2.27 8.50
C LYS A 36 -27.47 -1.86 9.97
N ASN A 37 -26.35 -2.10 10.64
CA ASN A 37 -26.20 -1.79 12.06
C ASN A 37 -25.89 -0.31 12.32
N SER A 38 -25.81 0.53 11.30
CA SER A 38 -25.53 1.98 11.39
C SER A 38 -24.28 2.32 12.24
N VAL A 39 -23.33 1.39 12.35
CA VAL A 39 -22.06 1.60 13.08
C VAL A 39 -21.13 2.46 12.25
N THR A 40 -20.43 3.39 12.90
CA THR A 40 -19.38 4.18 12.25
C THR A 40 -18.10 3.36 12.10
N GLY A 41 -17.19 3.80 11.19
CA GLY A 41 -15.88 3.16 11.08
C GLY A 41 -15.12 3.16 12.40
N ALA A 42 -15.17 4.27 13.16
CA ALA A 42 -14.53 4.34 14.48
C ALA A 42 -15.14 3.36 15.49
N MET A 43 -16.48 3.21 15.50
CA MET A 43 -17.15 2.23 16.37
C MET A 43 -16.79 0.79 15.96
N ALA A 44 -16.77 0.50 14.67
CA ALA A 44 -16.38 -0.81 14.15
C ALA A 44 -14.91 -1.14 14.52
N ALA A 45 -13.99 -0.19 14.35
CA ALA A 45 -12.59 -0.37 14.74
C ALA A 45 -12.47 -0.70 16.23
N ARG A 46 -13.10 0.08 17.12
CA ARG A 46 -13.08 -0.15 18.57
C ARG A 46 -13.64 -1.52 18.94
N LYS A 47 -14.80 -1.90 18.37
CA LYS A 47 -15.42 -3.20 18.61
C LYS A 47 -14.52 -4.36 18.21
N VAL A 48 -13.85 -4.26 17.04
CA VAL A 48 -12.94 -5.31 16.57
C VAL A 48 -11.68 -5.34 17.42
N LEU A 49 -11.11 -4.19 17.82
CA LEU A 49 -9.96 -4.12 18.73
C LEU A 49 -10.28 -4.78 20.06
N GLU A 50 -11.41 -4.46 20.67
CA GLU A 50 -11.87 -5.04 21.94
C GLU A 50 -12.01 -6.57 21.85
N ALA A 51 -12.66 -7.07 20.79
CA ALA A 51 -12.83 -8.49 20.53
C ALA A 51 -11.49 -9.26 20.37
N ASN A 52 -10.40 -8.54 20.04
CA ASN A 52 -9.06 -9.11 19.89
C ASN A 52 -8.13 -8.80 21.08
N GLY A 53 -8.63 -8.24 22.18
CA GLY A 53 -7.83 -7.89 23.36
C GLY A 53 -6.89 -6.71 23.15
N LEU A 54 -7.20 -5.82 22.20
CA LEU A 54 -6.39 -4.68 21.78
C LEU A 54 -7.00 -3.33 22.21
N SER A 55 -7.77 -3.31 23.31
CA SER A 55 -8.46 -2.11 23.81
C SER A 55 -7.53 -0.94 24.16
N GLY A 56 -6.23 -1.20 24.29
CA GLY A 56 -5.20 -0.17 24.53
C GLY A 56 -4.75 0.57 23.27
N ILE A 57 -5.33 0.28 22.09
CA ILE A 57 -5.05 0.99 20.84
C ILE A 57 -6.10 2.09 20.66
N ASP A 58 -5.65 3.33 20.56
CA ASP A 58 -6.53 4.47 20.35
C ASP A 58 -7.01 4.56 18.90
N VAL A 59 -8.25 5.07 18.73
CA VAL A 59 -8.84 5.36 17.42
C VAL A 59 -9.17 6.84 17.35
N GLN A 60 -8.45 7.59 16.52
CA GLN A 60 -8.57 9.04 16.37
C GLN A 60 -8.98 9.44 14.94
N GLN A 61 -9.57 10.62 14.81
CA GLN A 61 -9.86 11.22 13.53
C GLN A 61 -8.67 12.08 13.07
N ILE A 62 -8.36 11.99 11.76
CA ILE A 62 -7.37 12.85 11.10
C ILE A 62 -7.95 13.55 9.88
N GLY A 63 -7.29 14.60 9.41
CA GLY A 63 -7.62 15.27 8.16
C GLY A 63 -7.21 14.47 6.92
N GLY A 64 -7.71 14.89 5.76
CA GLY A 64 -7.42 14.27 4.47
C GLY A 64 -8.47 13.25 4.02
N THR A 65 -8.25 12.66 2.85
CA THR A 65 -9.11 11.61 2.26
C THR A 65 -8.24 10.41 1.95
N LEU A 66 -8.67 9.21 2.36
CA LEU A 66 -7.90 7.98 2.22
C LEU A 66 -6.49 8.09 2.85
N SER A 67 -6.40 8.79 3.98
CA SER A 67 -5.20 8.96 4.79
C SER A 67 -5.16 8.01 5.98
N ASP A 68 -6.09 7.08 6.01
CA ASP A 68 -6.27 6.08 7.06
C ASP A 68 -5.01 5.23 7.23
N HIS A 69 -4.61 5.01 8.47
CA HIS A 69 -3.44 4.17 8.78
C HIS A 69 -3.40 3.74 10.25
N TYR A 70 -2.74 2.62 10.50
CA TYR A 70 -2.29 2.20 11.81
C TYR A 70 -0.81 2.55 12.02
N ASP A 71 -0.49 3.26 13.09
CA ASP A 71 0.90 3.50 13.50
C ASP A 71 1.30 2.53 14.64
N PRO A 72 2.21 1.58 14.39
CA PRO A 72 2.65 0.62 15.40
C PRO A 72 3.50 1.24 16.51
N ARG A 73 4.10 2.42 16.28
CA ARG A 73 4.97 3.10 17.27
C ARG A 73 4.15 3.78 18.35
N SER A 74 3.15 4.55 17.94
CA SER A 74 2.23 5.23 18.85
C SER A 74 1.07 4.33 19.30
N LYS A 75 0.86 3.19 18.64
CA LYS A 75 -0.29 2.28 18.82
C LYS A 75 -1.62 3.02 18.62
N VAL A 76 -1.73 3.73 17.53
CA VAL A 76 -2.91 4.54 17.18
C VAL A 76 -3.41 4.15 15.80
N ILE A 77 -4.73 4.02 15.66
CA ILE A 77 -5.42 3.97 14.38
C ILE A 77 -5.93 5.37 14.07
N SER A 78 -5.45 5.94 12.99
CA SER A 78 -5.84 7.25 12.50
C SER A 78 -6.77 7.08 11.30
N LEU A 79 -7.99 7.61 11.39
CA LEU A 79 -9.02 7.48 10.36
C LEU A 79 -9.40 8.86 9.81
N SER A 80 -9.49 8.97 8.49
CA SER A 80 -10.00 10.16 7.81
C SER A 80 -11.44 10.44 8.21
N GLY A 81 -11.89 11.68 8.12
CA GLY A 81 -13.23 12.09 8.58
C GLY A 81 -14.36 11.25 7.98
N ASP A 82 -14.27 10.94 6.69
CA ASP A 82 -15.22 10.09 5.96
C ASP A 82 -15.25 8.64 6.50
N VAL A 83 -14.13 8.13 6.97
CA VAL A 83 -14.02 6.78 7.52
C VAL A 83 -14.39 6.79 9.01
N TYR A 84 -13.93 7.76 9.77
CA TYR A 84 -14.13 7.84 11.22
C TYR A 84 -15.64 7.93 11.57
N ALA A 85 -16.35 8.89 10.98
CA ALA A 85 -17.75 9.16 11.26
C ALA A 85 -18.73 8.46 10.31
N GLY A 86 -18.25 7.94 9.19
CA GLY A 86 -19.08 7.30 8.15
C GLY A 86 -19.62 5.96 8.60
N THR A 87 -20.88 5.67 8.23
CA THR A 87 -21.60 4.42 8.51
C THR A 87 -21.72 3.53 7.29
N SER A 88 -20.90 3.76 6.27
CA SER A 88 -20.97 3.05 4.99
C SER A 88 -20.13 1.78 4.98
N ILE A 89 -20.39 0.91 3.99
CA ILE A 89 -19.56 -0.27 3.74
C ILE A 89 -18.09 0.13 3.56
N SER A 90 -17.80 1.21 2.80
CA SER A 90 -16.43 1.69 2.62
C SER A 90 -15.78 2.11 3.94
N SER A 91 -16.49 2.92 4.75
CA SER A 91 -15.95 3.44 6.01
C SER A 91 -15.62 2.32 7.00
N VAL A 92 -16.54 1.40 7.18
CA VAL A 92 -16.35 0.28 8.11
C VAL A 92 -15.29 -0.70 7.60
N SER A 93 -15.22 -0.93 6.28
CA SER A 93 -14.19 -1.81 5.69
C SER A 93 -12.77 -1.28 5.84
N VAL A 94 -12.57 0.02 5.58
CA VAL A 94 -11.26 0.66 5.73
C VAL A 94 -10.85 0.69 7.19
N ALA A 95 -11.75 1.07 8.11
CA ALA A 95 -11.47 1.06 9.54
C ALA A 95 -11.06 -0.35 10.04
N ALA A 96 -11.77 -1.40 9.59
CA ALA A 96 -11.43 -2.77 9.93
C ALA A 96 -10.08 -3.23 9.32
N HIS A 97 -9.70 -2.69 8.16
CA HIS A 97 -8.39 -2.95 7.55
C HIS A 97 -7.24 -2.45 8.44
N GLU A 98 -7.36 -1.24 8.98
CA GLU A 98 -6.36 -0.68 9.89
C GLU A 98 -6.28 -1.50 11.20
N VAL A 99 -7.42 -2.01 11.68
CA VAL A 99 -7.40 -3.00 12.77
C VAL A 99 -6.72 -4.30 12.35
N GLY A 100 -6.85 -4.72 11.09
CA GLY A 100 -6.12 -5.87 10.54
C GLY A 100 -4.61 -5.73 10.72
N HIS A 101 -4.05 -4.53 10.47
CA HIS A 101 -2.63 -4.22 10.74
C HIS A 101 -2.30 -4.24 12.23
N ALA A 102 -3.19 -3.74 13.08
CA ALA A 102 -3.01 -3.80 14.53
C ALA A 102 -2.95 -5.25 15.05
N ILE A 103 -3.81 -6.12 14.50
CA ILE A 103 -3.79 -7.56 14.81
C ILE A 103 -2.50 -8.23 14.33
N GLN A 104 -2.04 -7.92 13.10
CA GLN A 104 -0.76 -8.40 12.58
C GLN A 104 0.40 -8.01 13.51
N HIS A 105 0.45 -6.75 13.93
CA HIS A 105 1.48 -6.23 14.83
C HIS A 105 1.47 -6.96 16.18
N ASN A 106 0.29 -7.13 16.77
CA ASN A 106 0.14 -7.85 18.04
C ASN A 106 0.59 -9.31 17.93
N GLN A 107 0.35 -9.95 16.80
CA GLN A 107 0.76 -11.33 16.53
C GLN A 107 2.19 -11.46 15.99
N ARG A 108 2.95 -10.37 15.93
CA ARG A 108 4.32 -10.32 15.38
C ARG A 108 4.41 -10.95 14.00
N TYR A 109 3.49 -10.58 13.11
CA TYR A 109 3.50 -11.10 11.75
C TYR A 109 4.82 -10.78 11.03
N PRO A 110 5.64 -11.78 10.67
CA PRO A 110 7.04 -11.54 10.27
C PRO A 110 7.18 -10.60 9.07
N MET A 111 6.28 -10.67 8.09
CA MET A 111 6.31 -9.79 6.92
C MET A 111 6.03 -8.33 7.28
N LEU A 112 5.15 -8.07 8.27
CA LEU A 112 4.90 -6.72 8.76
C LEU A 112 6.11 -6.16 9.52
N GLU A 113 6.74 -6.97 10.38
CA GLU A 113 7.94 -6.56 11.11
C GLU A 113 9.07 -6.22 10.15
N PHE A 114 9.31 -7.08 9.15
CA PHE A 114 10.29 -6.82 8.09
C PHE A 114 9.95 -5.52 7.35
N ARG A 115 8.70 -5.35 6.87
CA ARG A 115 8.26 -4.13 6.18
C ARG A 115 8.57 -2.89 7.01
N ASN A 116 8.18 -2.89 8.28
CA ASN A 116 8.34 -1.72 9.16
C ASN A 116 9.82 -1.38 9.43
N ALA A 117 10.68 -2.39 9.57
CA ALA A 117 12.12 -2.20 9.72
C ALA A 117 12.77 -1.63 8.45
N PHE A 118 12.25 -1.99 7.26
CA PHE A 118 12.81 -1.58 5.97
C PHE A 118 12.30 -0.21 5.48
N VAL A 119 11.16 0.29 5.96
CA VAL A 119 10.56 1.58 5.51
C VAL A 119 11.57 2.74 5.52
N PRO A 120 12.36 3.00 6.58
CA PRO A 120 13.29 4.14 6.58
C PRO A 120 14.37 4.02 5.50
N LEU A 121 14.91 2.81 5.33
CA LEU A 121 15.94 2.53 4.32
C LEU A 121 15.36 2.69 2.91
N VAL A 122 14.20 2.12 2.66
CA VAL A 122 13.56 2.16 1.33
C VAL A 122 13.17 3.59 0.95
N ASN A 123 12.67 4.40 1.88
CA ASN A 123 12.35 5.79 1.62
C ASN A 123 13.59 6.61 1.21
N LEU A 124 14.73 6.41 1.90
CA LEU A 124 15.99 7.04 1.55
C LEU A 124 16.44 6.61 0.14
N VAL A 125 16.46 5.31 -0.11
CA VAL A 125 16.95 4.72 -1.36
C VAL A 125 16.04 5.09 -2.54
N ALA A 126 14.71 5.00 -2.37
CA ALA A 126 13.75 5.38 -3.40
C ALA A 126 13.89 6.85 -3.82
N GLY A 127 14.17 7.75 -2.86
CA GLY A 127 14.48 9.15 -3.15
C GLY A 127 15.76 9.35 -3.94
N ALA A 128 16.76 8.45 -3.77
CA ALA A 128 18.05 8.54 -4.44
C ALA A 128 18.07 7.93 -5.85
N VAL A 129 17.22 6.94 -6.14
CA VAL A 129 17.24 6.19 -7.43
C VAL A 129 17.14 7.13 -8.64
N TRP A 130 16.23 8.07 -8.63
CA TRP A 130 16.03 9.00 -9.74
C TRP A 130 17.20 9.96 -9.94
N PRO A 131 17.68 10.70 -8.93
CA PRO A 131 18.89 11.52 -9.07
C PRO A 131 20.10 10.72 -9.56
N LEU A 132 20.34 9.54 -8.99
CA LEU A 132 21.46 8.66 -9.43
C LEU A 132 21.31 8.27 -10.90
N THR A 133 20.12 7.91 -11.34
CA THR A 133 19.87 7.55 -12.75
C THR A 133 20.10 8.73 -13.69
N ILE A 134 19.65 9.94 -13.32
CA ILE A 134 19.85 11.15 -14.13
C ILE A 134 21.35 11.50 -14.22
N ILE A 135 22.04 11.52 -13.10
CA ILE A 135 23.49 11.78 -13.04
C ILE A 135 24.23 10.76 -13.90
N ALA A 136 23.88 9.48 -13.79
CA ALA A 136 24.48 8.42 -14.60
C ALA A 136 24.34 8.69 -16.09
N ILE A 137 23.12 9.01 -16.56
CA ILE A 137 22.84 9.31 -17.97
C ILE A 137 23.66 10.52 -18.44
N LEU A 138 23.73 11.60 -17.65
CA LEU A 138 24.48 12.79 -17.98
C LEU A 138 25.98 12.50 -18.10
N LEU A 139 26.55 11.73 -17.16
CA LEU A 139 27.96 11.35 -17.17
C LEU A 139 28.30 10.44 -18.36
N MET A 140 27.40 9.51 -18.69
CA MET A 140 27.60 8.59 -19.83
C MET A 140 27.50 9.31 -21.17
N TYR A 141 26.57 10.25 -21.32
CA TYR A 141 26.33 10.91 -22.60
C TYR A 141 27.34 12.01 -22.91
N ASN A 142 27.71 12.83 -21.92
CA ASN A 142 28.57 13.98 -22.14
C ASN A 142 30.08 13.68 -21.95
N PHE A 143 30.40 12.71 -21.08
CA PHE A 143 31.81 12.49 -20.66
C PHE A 143 32.31 11.08 -20.94
N GLN A 144 31.50 10.19 -21.50
CA GLN A 144 31.84 8.76 -21.72
C GLN A 144 32.50 8.10 -20.48
N SER A 145 32.10 8.55 -19.29
CA SER A 145 32.74 8.23 -18.03
C SER A 145 32.26 6.89 -17.46
N GLU A 146 33.20 6.07 -17.01
CA GLU A 146 32.89 4.84 -16.26
C GLU A 146 32.12 5.12 -14.94
N LEU A 147 32.25 6.34 -14.38
CA LEU A 147 31.48 6.77 -13.24
C LEU A 147 29.96 6.68 -13.51
N GLY A 148 29.51 6.92 -14.74
CA GLY A 148 28.12 6.74 -15.12
C GLY A 148 27.60 5.32 -14.88
N ASN A 149 28.42 4.30 -15.18
CA ASN A 149 28.08 2.90 -14.90
C ASN A 149 27.99 2.62 -13.41
N MET A 150 28.89 3.21 -12.61
CA MET A 150 28.84 3.07 -11.16
C MET A 150 27.52 3.62 -10.60
N PHE A 151 27.09 4.81 -11.04
CA PHE A 151 25.83 5.41 -10.63
C PHE A 151 24.62 4.58 -11.08
N LEU A 152 24.62 4.00 -12.30
CA LEU A 152 23.56 3.08 -12.75
C LEU A 152 23.51 1.81 -11.89
N ASN A 153 24.64 1.25 -11.52
CA ASN A 153 24.70 0.08 -10.65
C ASN A 153 24.13 0.41 -9.26
N MET A 154 24.47 1.57 -8.70
CA MET A 154 23.88 2.03 -7.43
C MET A 154 22.35 2.20 -7.55
N ALA A 155 21.87 2.81 -8.64
CA ALA A 155 20.44 2.95 -8.90
C ALA A 155 19.74 1.58 -9.05
N ALA A 156 20.38 0.61 -9.73
CA ALA A 156 19.85 -0.75 -9.88
C ALA A 156 19.76 -1.48 -8.54
N ILE A 157 20.78 -1.38 -7.68
CA ILE A 157 20.77 -1.95 -6.32
C ILE A 157 19.64 -1.30 -5.50
N GLY A 158 19.52 0.03 -5.56
CA GLY A 158 18.45 0.76 -4.89
C GLY A 158 17.07 0.34 -5.37
N MET A 159 16.87 0.21 -6.68
CA MET A 159 15.59 -0.22 -7.26
C MET A 159 15.26 -1.67 -6.90
N THR A 160 16.28 -2.53 -6.76
CA THR A 160 16.10 -3.90 -6.27
C THR A 160 15.60 -3.91 -4.82
N ALA A 161 16.13 -3.05 -3.95
CA ALA A 161 15.63 -2.92 -2.58
C ALA A 161 14.16 -2.45 -2.55
N VAL A 162 13.79 -1.48 -3.39
CA VAL A 162 12.38 -1.03 -3.57
C VAL A 162 11.50 -2.17 -4.05
N LEU A 163 11.95 -2.97 -5.01
CA LEU A 163 11.22 -4.14 -5.51
C LEU A 163 10.97 -5.18 -4.41
N ILE A 164 12.01 -5.51 -3.62
CA ILE A 164 11.88 -6.45 -2.48
C ILE A 164 10.86 -5.91 -1.46
N PHE A 165 10.90 -4.60 -1.19
CA PHE A 165 9.94 -3.97 -0.29
C PHE A 165 8.49 -4.14 -0.78
N HIS A 166 8.22 -3.93 -2.08
CA HIS A 166 6.87 -4.13 -2.63
C HIS A 166 6.46 -5.61 -2.62
N LEU A 167 7.39 -6.55 -2.85
CA LEU A 167 7.15 -7.98 -2.74
C LEU A 167 6.73 -8.40 -1.33
N VAL A 168 7.32 -7.78 -0.29
CA VAL A 168 6.96 -8.04 1.11
C VAL A 168 5.69 -7.30 1.52
N THR A 169 5.47 -6.09 1.00
CA THR A 169 4.30 -5.28 1.35
C THR A 169 3.00 -5.92 0.83
N LEU A 170 2.99 -6.48 -0.37
CA LEU A 170 1.79 -7.08 -0.97
C LEU A 170 1.14 -8.17 -0.09
N PRO A 171 1.86 -9.20 0.41
CA PRO A 171 1.27 -10.19 1.32
C PRO A 171 0.80 -9.58 2.65
N VAL A 172 1.46 -8.54 3.17
CA VAL A 172 1.02 -7.83 4.38
C VAL A 172 -0.37 -7.23 4.18
N GLU A 173 -0.58 -6.53 3.07
CA GLU A 173 -1.85 -5.85 2.76
C GLU A 173 -2.99 -6.85 2.47
N ILE A 174 -2.66 -7.94 1.78
CA ILE A 174 -3.63 -9.02 1.53
C ILE A 174 -4.04 -9.69 2.84
N ASP A 175 -3.10 -9.96 3.74
CA ASP A 175 -3.39 -10.60 5.02
C ASP A 175 -4.16 -9.65 5.96
N ALA A 176 -3.82 -8.35 6.02
CA ALA A 176 -4.60 -7.35 6.76
C ALA A 176 -6.05 -7.30 6.29
N SER A 177 -6.27 -7.27 4.95
CA SER A 177 -7.61 -7.29 4.36
C SER A 177 -8.38 -8.58 4.67
N LYS A 178 -7.72 -9.75 4.65
CA LYS A 178 -8.35 -11.03 5.04
C LYS A 178 -8.76 -11.03 6.52
N ARG A 179 -7.91 -10.51 7.39
CA ARG A 179 -8.21 -10.35 8.83
C ARG A 179 -9.39 -9.42 9.03
N ALA A 180 -9.41 -8.28 8.34
CA ALA A 180 -10.52 -7.34 8.38
C ALA A 180 -11.85 -8.01 8.03
N LEU A 181 -11.92 -8.68 6.88
CA LEU A 181 -13.14 -9.38 6.44
C LEU A 181 -13.60 -10.43 7.46
N LYS A 182 -12.67 -11.25 7.97
CA LYS A 182 -12.96 -12.25 8.98
C LYS A 182 -13.51 -11.63 10.26
N GLN A 183 -12.93 -10.52 10.71
CA GLN A 183 -13.36 -9.82 11.93
C GLN A 183 -14.74 -9.16 11.75
N LEU A 184 -14.99 -8.55 10.59
CA LEU A 184 -16.31 -7.98 10.26
C LEU A 184 -17.42 -9.05 10.28
N GLU A 185 -17.13 -10.25 9.78
CA GLU A 185 -18.06 -11.38 9.77
C GLU A 185 -18.30 -11.93 11.18
N ILE A 186 -17.24 -12.28 11.92
CA ILE A 186 -17.32 -12.89 13.27
C ILE A 186 -17.99 -11.95 14.28
N SER A 187 -17.69 -10.64 14.20
CA SER A 187 -18.29 -9.64 15.10
C SER A 187 -19.74 -9.27 14.75
N GLY A 188 -20.28 -9.86 13.66
CA GLY A 188 -21.63 -9.55 13.16
C GLY A 188 -21.78 -8.12 12.65
N LEU A 189 -20.69 -7.43 12.34
CA LEU A 189 -20.71 -6.06 11.83
C LEU A 189 -21.16 -5.99 10.38
N MET A 190 -20.79 -6.98 9.56
CA MET A 190 -21.23 -7.14 8.18
C MET A 190 -21.47 -8.61 7.86
N GLN A 191 -22.50 -8.88 7.05
CA GLN A 191 -22.81 -10.22 6.55
C GLN A 191 -23.38 -10.14 5.12
N GLY A 192 -23.34 -11.27 4.39
CA GLY A 192 -23.95 -11.37 3.07
C GLY A 192 -23.42 -10.32 2.08
N GLU A 193 -24.31 -9.53 1.51
CA GLU A 193 -23.99 -8.50 0.51
C GLU A 193 -23.08 -7.38 1.03
N GLU A 194 -23.21 -7.03 2.32
CA GLU A 194 -22.31 -6.03 2.93
C GLU A 194 -20.86 -6.52 2.99
N LEU A 195 -20.67 -7.80 3.38
CA LEU A 195 -19.35 -8.42 3.43
C LEU A 195 -18.76 -8.58 2.00
N ALA A 196 -19.63 -8.91 1.02
CA ALA A 196 -19.23 -8.93 -0.38
C ALA A 196 -18.80 -7.53 -0.88
N GLY A 197 -19.51 -6.48 -0.46
CA GLY A 197 -19.13 -5.08 -0.70
C GLY A 197 -17.78 -4.72 -0.07
N ALA A 198 -17.59 -5.07 1.20
CA ALA A 198 -16.31 -4.89 1.91
C ALA A 198 -15.14 -5.56 1.18
N LYS A 199 -15.34 -6.80 0.72
CA LYS A 199 -14.35 -7.52 -0.08
C LYS A 199 -13.99 -6.78 -1.37
N ARG A 200 -14.97 -6.18 -2.05
CA ARG A 200 -14.72 -5.38 -3.28
C ARG A 200 -13.91 -4.13 -2.98
N VAL A 201 -14.23 -3.42 -1.89
CA VAL A 201 -13.48 -2.23 -1.44
C VAL A 201 -12.01 -2.59 -1.15
N LEU A 202 -11.78 -3.60 -0.32
CA LEU A 202 -10.45 -4.02 0.08
C LEU A 202 -9.64 -4.64 -1.07
N SER A 203 -10.31 -5.40 -1.97
CA SER A 203 -9.66 -5.95 -3.16
C SER A 203 -9.25 -4.84 -4.15
N ALA A 204 -10.04 -3.77 -4.27
CA ALA A 204 -9.67 -2.63 -5.10
C ALA A 204 -8.41 -1.94 -4.53
N ALA A 205 -8.31 -1.77 -3.21
CA ALA A 205 -7.11 -1.23 -2.57
C ALA A 205 -5.87 -2.13 -2.83
N ALA A 206 -6.02 -3.45 -2.76
CA ALA A 206 -4.93 -4.39 -3.03
C ALA A 206 -4.33 -4.27 -4.45
N LEU A 207 -5.11 -3.83 -5.45
CA LEU A 207 -4.61 -3.59 -6.81
C LEU A 207 -3.52 -2.53 -6.87
N THR A 208 -3.52 -1.54 -5.97
CA THR A 208 -2.49 -0.50 -5.95
C THR A 208 -1.13 -1.06 -5.57
N TYR A 209 -1.07 -2.04 -4.70
CA TYR A 209 0.18 -2.73 -4.31
C TYR A 209 0.69 -3.63 -5.43
N ILE A 210 -0.20 -4.29 -6.17
CA ILE A 210 0.17 -5.06 -7.38
C ILE A 210 0.73 -4.10 -8.44
N ALA A 211 0.10 -2.95 -8.64
CA ALA A 211 0.57 -1.95 -9.60
C ALA A 211 1.93 -1.35 -9.19
N ALA A 212 2.15 -1.08 -7.90
CA ALA A 212 3.44 -0.61 -7.39
C ALA A 212 4.54 -1.65 -7.63
N LEU A 213 4.25 -2.93 -7.39
CA LEU A 213 5.17 -4.04 -7.68
C LEU A 213 5.51 -4.11 -9.17
N ALA A 214 4.50 -4.07 -10.05
CA ALA A 214 4.70 -4.09 -11.51
C ALA A 214 5.54 -2.89 -12.00
N THR A 215 5.29 -1.70 -11.45
CA THR A 215 6.05 -0.50 -11.76
C THR A 215 7.51 -0.59 -11.28
N SER A 216 7.75 -1.21 -10.11
CA SER A 216 9.11 -1.46 -9.61
C SER A 216 9.89 -2.40 -10.52
N ILE A 217 9.27 -3.48 -11.00
CA ILE A 217 9.86 -4.40 -11.98
C ILE A 217 10.21 -3.65 -13.27
N ALA A 218 9.25 -2.88 -13.82
CA ALA A 218 9.46 -2.12 -15.05
C ALA A 218 10.62 -1.11 -14.94
N ASN A 219 10.72 -0.40 -13.80
CA ASN A 219 11.81 0.54 -13.54
C ASN A 219 13.16 -0.17 -13.40
N LEU A 220 13.23 -1.31 -12.71
CA LEU A 220 14.46 -2.08 -12.60
C LEU A 220 14.92 -2.57 -13.98
N VAL A 221 14.03 -3.14 -14.79
CA VAL A 221 14.33 -3.56 -16.16
C VAL A 221 14.82 -2.38 -17.00
N ARG A 222 14.25 -1.19 -16.84
CA ARG A 222 14.67 0.02 -17.55
C ARG A 222 16.10 0.44 -17.15
N ILE A 223 16.42 0.44 -15.86
CA ILE A 223 17.77 0.79 -15.37
C ILE A 223 18.80 -0.20 -15.92
N LEU A 224 18.48 -1.50 -15.89
CA LEU A 224 19.36 -2.54 -16.45
C LEU A 224 19.52 -2.41 -17.98
N ALA A 225 18.43 -2.10 -18.70
CA ALA A 225 18.49 -1.88 -20.14
C ALA A 225 19.30 -0.63 -20.55
N LEU A 226 19.34 0.41 -19.71
CA LEU A 226 20.21 1.58 -19.90
C LEU A 226 21.68 1.21 -19.79
N ARG A 227 22.03 0.25 -18.93
CA ARG A 227 23.40 -0.24 -18.75
C ARG A 227 23.86 -1.09 -19.93
N ASP A 228 22.98 -1.96 -20.45
CA ASP A 228 23.35 -2.96 -21.48
C ASP A 228 23.31 -2.39 -22.92
N ASN A 229 22.88 -1.15 -23.12
CA ASN A 229 22.67 -0.52 -24.43
C ASN A 229 23.94 0.22 -24.94
N ARG A 230 25.13 -0.37 -24.72
CA ARG A 230 26.42 0.07 -25.26
C ARG A 230 26.93 -0.81 -26.39
#